data_8a60416f0c34cd2d69e86c34f5e65b16
#
_entry.id   8a60416f0c34cd2d69e86c34f5e65b16
#
_cell.length_a   1.000
_cell.length_b   1.000
_cell.length_c   1.000
_cell.angle_alpha   90.00
_cell.angle_beta   90.00
_cell.angle_gamma   90.00
#
_symmetry.space_group_name_H-M   'P 1'
#
loop_
_entity.id
_entity.type
_entity.pdbx_description
1 polymer ?
#
loop_
_entity_poly.entity_id
_entity_poly.type
_entity_poly.pdbx_seq_one_letter_code
_entity_poly.pdbx_strand_id
1 'polypeptide(L)'
;GFANWVSVGGNFTQMNVRDNVKTVTSGTNQESLTYGARMPNLPYQFANSDVTFYWRNLWKKGNTLSVTYDNLYMHSFPLYSEAVGSESEFVVPTQFSHNLTLSYGIQNGRYNISFECRNLTNEKLYDNFSLQKAGRAFYGKVRVYFGN
;
A
#
# COMPACT_ATOMS: atom_id res chain seq x y z
N GLY A 1 -6.38 6.26 19.15
CA GLY A 1 -5.01 6.18 19.67
C GLY A 1 -5.05 5.69 21.12
N PHE A 2 -4.09 4.84 21.49
CA PHE A 2 -3.99 4.29 22.86
C PHE A 2 -3.40 5.29 23.86
N ALA A 3 -2.74 6.32 23.37
CA ALA A 3 -2.13 7.36 24.19
C ALA A 3 -1.98 8.66 23.38
N ASN A 4 -1.77 9.78 24.09
CA ASN A 4 -1.60 11.08 23.43
C ASN A 4 -0.31 11.23 22.61
N TRP A 5 0.58 10.26 22.69
CA TRP A 5 1.91 10.28 22.05
C TRP A 5 2.08 9.21 20.96
N VAL A 6 1.10 8.29 20.80
CA VAL A 6 1.15 7.24 19.78
C VAL A 6 -0.22 7.03 19.12
N SER A 7 -0.21 6.80 17.82
CA SER A 7 -1.34 6.33 17.03
C SER A 7 -0.94 5.09 16.27
N VAL A 8 -1.80 4.10 16.24
CA VAL A 8 -1.61 2.85 15.50
C VAL A 8 -2.83 2.61 14.64
N GLY A 9 -2.63 2.31 13.39
CA GLY A 9 -3.66 1.95 12.42
C GLY A 9 -3.27 0.69 11.66
N GLY A 10 -4.27 0.04 11.06
CA GLY A 10 -4.02 -1.09 10.19
C GLY A 10 -5.31 -1.69 9.67
N ASN A 11 -5.20 -2.32 8.52
CA ASN A 11 -6.25 -3.16 7.96
C ASN A 11 -5.66 -4.39 7.30
N PHE A 12 -6.46 -5.42 7.20
CA PHE A 12 -6.19 -6.62 6.43
C PHE A 12 -7.40 -6.94 5.57
N THR A 13 -7.17 -7.23 4.32
CA THR A 13 -8.22 -7.64 3.37
C THR A 13 -7.88 -9.00 2.80
N GLN A 14 -8.86 -9.87 2.82
CA GLN A 14 -8.84 -11.15 2.12
C GLN A 14 -10.09 -11.28 1.28
N MET A 15 -9.93 -11.62 0.02
CA MET A 15 -11.04 -11.82 -0.90
C MET A 15 -10.86 -13.10 -1.70
N ASN A 16 -11.98 -13.69 -2.13
CA ASN A 16 -11.98 -14.89 -2.99
C ASN A 16 -13.00 -14.67 -4.13
N VAL A 17 -12.54 -13.97 -5.15
CA VAL A 17 -13.35 -13.69 -6.34
C VAL A 17 -13.03 -14.72 -7.41
N ARG A 18 -14.05 -15.45 -7.89
CA ARG A 18 -13.91 -16.51 -8.86
C ARG A 18 -14.83 -16.30 -10.06
N ASP A 19 -14.39 -16.78 -11.21
CA ASP A 19 -15.24 -16.84 -12.39
C ASP A 19 -16.39 -17.85 -12.16
N ASN A 20 -17.62 -17.38 -12.37
CA ASN A 20 -18.84 -18.19 -12.20
C ASN A 20 -19.52 -18.51 -13.53
N VAL A 21 -18.88 -18.22 -14.66
CA VAL A 21 -19.43 -18.49 -15.99
C VAL A 21 -19.10 -19.93 -16.41
N LYS A 22 -20.10 -20.83 -16.37
CA LYS A 22 -19.89 -22.24 -16.69
C LYS A 22 -19.71 -22.53 -18.19
N THR A 23 -20.41 -21.80 -19.04
CA THR A 23 -20.44 -22.09 -20.48
C THR A 23 -20.03 -20.88 -21.30
N VAL A 24 -19.24 -21.12 -22.32
CA VAL A 24 -18.89 -20.09 -23.30
C VAL A 24 -20.11 -19.79 -24.16
N THR A 25 -20.53 -18.53 -24.19
CA THR A 25 -21.76 -18.07 -24.85
C THR A 25 -21.61 -18.02 -26.37
N SER A 26 -21.60 -19.15 -27.03
CA SER A 26 -21.79 -19.19 -28.48
C SER A 26 -22.20 -20.56 -28.96
N GLY A 27 -23.43 -20.97 -28.60
CA GLY A 27 -24.11 -22.07 -29.28
C GLY A 27 -23.50 -23.48 -29.09
N THR A 28 -22.42 -23.62 -28.38
CA THR A 28 -21.78 -24.88 -27.99
C THR A 28 -21.85 -25.03 -26.48
N ASN A 29 -22.33 -26.14 -25.98
CA ASN A 29 -22.28 -26.48 -24.54
C ASN A 29 -20.83 -26.71 -24.05
N GLN A 30 -19.91 -25.88 -24.50
CA GLN A 30 -18.51 -25.99 -24.13
C GLN A 30 -18.31 -25.34 -22.76
N GLU A 31 -17.77 -26.10 -21.83
CA GLU A 31 -17.45 -25.63 -20.49
C GLU A 31 -16.32 -24.58 -20.55
N SER A 32 -16.48 -23.50 -19.79
CA SER A 32 -15.46 -22.45 -19.69
C SER A 32 -14.22 -22.98 -18.97
N LEU A 33 -13.06 -22.85 -19.56
CA LEU A 33 -11.77 -23.21 -18.96
C LEU A 33 -11.48 -22.40 -17.69
N THR A 34 -12.09 -21.22 -17.54
CA THR A 34 -11.89 -20.33 -16.40
C THR A 34 -12.91 -20.52 -15.28
N TYR A 35 -13.91 -21.39 -15.48
CA TYR A 35 -14.93 -21.65 -14.46
C TYR A 35 -14.32 -22.09 -13.13
N GLY A 36 -14.67 -21.40 -12.06
CA GLY A 36 -14.15 -21.64 -10.72
C GLY A 36 -12.73 -21.14 -10.47
N ALA A 37 -12.01 -20.68 -11.50
CA ALA A 37 -10.69 -20.08 -11.34
C ALA A 37 -10.77 -18.72 -10.66
N ARG A 38 -9.72 -18.31 -9.97
CA ARG A 38 -9.61 -16.95 -9.40
C ARG A 38 -9.55 -15.92 -10.50
N MET A 39 -10.17 -14.77 -10.25
CA MET A 39 -10.08 -13.63 -11.15
C MET A 39 -8.62 -13.18 -11.23
N PRO A 40 -8.06 -13.06 -12.45
CA PRO A 40 -6.69 -12.60 -12.63
C PRO A 40 -6.54 -11.12 -12.31
N ASN A 41 -5.30 -10.70 -12.12
CA ASN A 41 -4.91 -9.32 -11.88
C ASN A 41 -5.61 -8.67 -10.66
N LEU A 42 -5.93 -9.48 -9.67
CA LEU A 42 -6.59 -9.06 -8.44
C LEU A 42 -5.86 -9.65 -7.23
N PRO A 43 -5.21 -8.82 -6.39
CA PRO A 43 -4.61 -9.28 -5.15
C PRO A 43 -5.70 -9.83 -4.23
N TYR A 44 -5.59 -11.06 -3.78
CA TYR A 44 -6.57 -11.70 -2.90
C TYR A 44 -6.26 -11.51 -1.41
N GLN A 45 -5.05 -11.12 -1.07
CA GLN A 45 -4.65 -10.77 0.28
C GLN A 45 -3.76 -9.53 0.25
N PHE A 46 -4.14 -8.53 1.01
CA PHE A 46 -3.29 -7.37 1.25
C PHE A 46 -3.56 -6.76 2.62
N ALA A 47 -2.55 -6.13 3.17
CA ALA A 47 -2.61 -5.48 4.46
C ALA A 47 -1.82 -4.17 4.42
N ASN A 48 -2.25 -3.21 5.22
CA ASN A 48 -1.41 -2.09 5.57
C ASN A 48 -1.45 -1.84 7.08
N SER A 49 -0.40 -1.28 7.61
CA SER A 49 -0.40 -0.79 8.97
C SER A 49 0.48 0.45 9.09
N ASP A 50 0.15 1.28 10.07
CA ASP A 50 0.91 2.48 10.39
C ASP A 50 1.07 2.62 11.90
N VAL A 51 2.18 3.21 12.27
CA VAL A 51 2.46 3.65 13.65
C VAL A 51 3.02 5.06 13.59
N THR A 52 2.39 5.97 14.31
CA THR A 52 2.85 7.36 14.41
C THR A 52 3.15 7.70 15.85
N PHE A 53 4.34 8.21 16.10
CA PHE A 53 4.75 8.77 17.39
C PHE A 53 4.70 10.29 17.32
N TYR A 54 4.24 10.92 18.40
CA TYR A 54 4.09 12.36 18.52
C TYR A 54 4.84 12.89 19.73
N TRP A 55 5.66 13.92 19.53
CA TRP A 55 6.29 14.72 20.59
C TRP A 55 5.75 16.14 20.49
N ARG A 56 4.82 16.47 21.40
CA ARG A 56 4.22 17.81 21.46
C ARG A 56 5.06 18.74 22.30
N ASN A 57 5.06 20.01 21.93
CA ASN A 57 5.85 21.07 22.59
C ASN A 57 7.36 20.79 22.57
N LEU A 58 7.84 20.05 21.57
CA LEU A 58 9.26 19.75 21.43
C LEU A 58 10.02 21.05 21.13
N TRP A 59 11.04 21.36 21.94
CA TRP A 59 11.87 22.56 21.95
C TRP A 59 11.12 23.87 22.18
N LYS A 60 9.86 24.02 21.78
CA LYS A 60 9.04 25.23 21.99
C LYS A 60 7.55 24.85 22.07
N LYS A 61 6.82 25.57 22.91
CA LYS A 61 5.36 25.44 23.03
C LYS A 61 4.71 25.66 21.66
N GLY A 62 3.78 24.76 21.28
CA GLY A 62 3.10 24.80 19.98
C GLY A 62 3.85 24.11 18.84
N ASN A 63 5.04 23.56 19.09
CA ASN A 63 5.74 22.76 18.10
C ASN A 63 5.44 21.27 18.30
N THR A 64 5.35 20.52 17.21
CA THR A 64 5.09 19.08 17.26
C THR A 64 6.00 18.36 16.28
N LEU A 65 6.71 17.35 16.75
CA LEU A 65 7.40 16.38 15.92
C LEU A 65 6.51 15.14 15.81
N SER A 66 6.38 14.61 14.62
CA SER A 66 5.80 13.28 14.40
C SER A 66 6.71 12.41 13.53
N VAL A 67 6.78 11.14 13.89
CA VAL A 67 7.45 10.10 13.11
C VAL A 67 6.43 9.04 12.80
N THR A 68 6.14 8.86 11.52
CA THR A 68 5.21 7.85 11.02
C THR A 68 5.99 6.78 10.26
N TYR A 69 5.82 5.57 10.69
CA TYR A 69 6.21 4.39 9.92
C TYR A 69 4.95 3.73 9.39
N ASP A 70 4.91 3.48 8.10
CA ASP A 70 3.83 2.76 7.45
C ASP A 70 4.38 1.63 6.57
N ASN A 71 3.59 0.59 6.42
CA ASN A 71 3.92 -0.52 5.56
C ASN A 71 2.71 -0.99 4.76
N LEU A 72 2.99 -1.61 3.62
CA LEU A 72 2.03 -2.24 2.74
C LEU A 72 2.52 -3.64 2.40
N TYR A 73 1.70 -4.63 2.70
CA TYR A 73 1.87 -6.02 2.29
C TYR A 73 0.87 -6.35 1.19
N MET A 74 1.31 -7.04 0.16
CA MET A 74 0.48 -7.60 -0.89
C MET A 74 0.97 -8.99 -1.23
N HIS A 75 0.10 -10.00 -1.11
CA HIS A 75 0.44 -11.35 -1.49
C HIS A 75 0.52 -11.49 -3.01
N SER A 76 1.31 -12.44 -3.49
CA SER A 76 1.45 -12.72 -4.92
C SER A 76 0.09 -13.06 -5.55
N PHE A 77 -0.09 -12.64 -6.80
CA PHE A 77 -1.30 -12.92 -7.55
C PHE A 77 -1.00 -13.09 -9.04
N PRO A 78 -1.78 -13.92 -9.77
CA PRO A 78 -1.56 -14.15 -11.18
C PRO A 78 -2.03 -12.95 -12.02
N LEU A 79 -1.31 -12.64 -13.09
CA LEU A 79 -1.70 -11.65 -14.10
C LEU A 79 -2.78 -12.18 -15.03
N TYR A 80 -2.76 -13.49 -15.29
CA TYR A 80 -3.71 -14.20 -16.15
C TYR A 80 -4.48 -15.23 -15.32
N SER A 81 -5.55 -15.77 -15.92
CA SER A 81 -6.32 -16.82 -15.23
C SER A 81 -5.43 -18.03 -14.92
N GLU A 82 -5.56 -18.58 -13.74
CA GLU A 82 -4.86 -19.79 -13.29
C GLU A 82 -5.10 -20.97 -14.26
N ALA A 83 -6.24 -20.99 -14.95
CA ALA A 83 -6.57 -22.00 -15.94
C ALA A 83 -5.76 -21.91 -17.24
N VAL A 84 -5.19 -20.75 -17.54
CA VAL A 84 -4.47 -20.47 -18.80
C VAL A 84 -2.97 -20.45 -18.60
N GLY A 85 -2.52 -20.15 -17.40
CA GLY A 85 -1.09 -20.14 -17.04
C GLY A 85 -0.85 -19.52 -15.69
N SER A 86 -0.27 -20.29 -14.81
CA SER A 86 0.23 -19.86 -13.51
C SER A 86 1.76 -19.88 -13.45
N GLU A 87 2.42 -19.77 -14.61
CA GLU A 87 3.87 -19.74 -14.68
C GLU A 87 4.43 -18.52 -13.96
N SER A 88 5.59 -18.68 -13.36
CA SER A 88 6.18 -17.63 -12.48
C SER A 88 6.38 -16.28 -13.15
N GLU A 89 6.55 -16.24 -14.46
CA GLU A 89 6.66 -15.01 -15.25
C GLU A 89 5.37 -14.19 -15.36
N PHE A 90 4.22 -14.86 -15.14
CA PHE A 90 2.90 -14.24 -15.17
C PHE A 90 2.31 -13.95 -13.79
N VAL A 91 3.13 -14.00 -12.77
CA VAL A 91 2.75 -13.76 -11.39
C VAL A 91 3.40 -12.49 -10.86
N VAL A 92 2.61 -11.58 -10.33
CA VAL A 92 3.13 -10.48 -9.52
C VAL A 92 3.60 -11.05 -8.19
N PRO A 93 4.88 -10.92 -7.83
CA PRO A 93 5.41 -11.51 -6.60
C PRO A 93 4.83 -10.86 -5.35
N THR A 94 4.93 -11.56 -4.23
CA THR A 94 4.65 -10.98 -2.91
C THR A 94 5.51 -9.74 -2.69
N GLN A 95 4.90 -8.67 -2.21
CA GLN A 95 5.55 -7.38 -2.01
C GLN A 95 5.33 -6.89 -0.58
N PHE A 96 6.36 -6.32 -0.01
CA PHE A 96 6.29 -5.70 1.30
C PHE A 96 7.10 -4.41 1.30
N SER A 97 6.41 -3.29 1.29
CA SER A 97 7.05 -1.98 1.28
C SER A 97 6.95 -1.30 2.63
N HIS A 98 8.00 -0.55 2.96
CA HIS A 98 8.14 0.19 4.20
C HIS A 98 8.41 1.65 3.89
N ASN A 99 7.71 2.55 4.56
CA ASN A 99 7.90 3.97 4.40
C ASN A 99 8.13 4.62 5.77
N LEU A 100 8.86 5.73 5.77
CA LEU A 100 9.13 6.51 6.96
C LEU A 100 8.91 7.99 6.66
N THR A 101 8.08 8.64 7.46
CA THR A 101 7.80 10.06 7.36
C THR A 101 8.16 10.76 8.66
N LEU A 102 8.98 11.79 8.56
CA LEU A 102 9.32 12.72 9.64
C LEU A 102 8.62 14.04 9.36
N SER A 103 7.83 14.55 10.28
CA SER A 103 7.15 15.84 10.12
C SER A 103 7.35 16.71 11.35
N TYR A 104 7.66 17.99 11.13
CA TYR A 104 7.82 18.98 12.17
C TYR A 104 6.91 20.17 11.93
N GLY A 105 5.93 20.32 12.82
CA GLY A 105 5.00 21.43 12.85
C GLY A 105 5.47 22.52 13.81
N ILE A 106 5.42 23.76 13.36
CA ILE A 106 5.86 24.96 14.10
C ILE A 106 4.65 25.88 14.26
N GLN A 107 4.57 26.58 15.40
CA GLN A 107 3.51 27.54 15.71
C GLN A 107 2.10 26.94 15.54
N ASN A 108 1.82 25.86 16.28
CA ASN A 108 0.53 25.12 16.20
C ASN A 108 0.20 24.63 14.77
N GLY A 109 1.24 24.28 13.99
CA GLY A 109 1.07 23.76 12.63
C GLY A 109 0.97 24.81 11.53
N ARG A 110 1.17 26.11 11.84
CA ARG A 110 1.19 27.18 10.83
C ARG A 110 2.26 26.92 9.76
N TYR A 111 3.42 26.43 10.18
CA TYR A 111 4.48 25.95 9.29
C TYR A 111 4.64 24.45 9.52
N ASN A 112 4.73 23.69 8.45
CA ASN A 112 4.98 22.26 8.52
C ASN A 112 6.06 21.88 7.52
N ILE A 113 7.10 21.20 8.01
CA ILE A 113 8.19 20.67 7.20
C ILE A 113 8.15 19.17 7.36
N SER A 114 8.14 18.44 6.25
CA SER A 114 8.19 16.99 6.30
C SER A 114 9.21 16.41 5.32
N PHE A 115 9.79 15.32 5.74
CA PHE A 115 10.69 14.48 4.98
C PHE A 115 10.13 13.06 4.94
N GLU A 116 10.02 12.49 3.75
CA GLU A 116 9.46 11.17 3.53
C GLU A 116 10.47 10.30 2.77
N CYS A 117 10.72 9.11 3.27
CA CYS A 117 11.45 8.05 2.57
C CYS A 117 10.48 6.94 2.22
N ARG A 118 10.20 6.76 0.95
CA ARG A 118 9.40 5.64 0.43
C ARG A 118 10.27 4.48 0.06
N ASN A 119 9.73 3.28 0.25
CA ASN A 119 10.42 2.02 -0.01
C ASN A 119 11.78 1.99 0.67
N LEU A 120 11.78 2.12 2.00
CA LEU A 120 12.96 2.24 2.85
C LEU A 120 13.97 1.08 2.65
N THR A 121 13.47 -0.13 2.43
CA THR A 121 14.25 -1.35 2.20
C THR A 121 14.77 -1.48 0.76
N ASN A 122 14.30 -0.60 -0.15
CA ASN A 122 14.62 -0.64 -1.58
C ASN A 122 14.22 -1.96 -2.26
N GLU A 123 13.06 -2.49 -1.87
CA GLU A 123 12.48 -3.69 -2.46
C GLU A 123 12.07 -3.46 -3.92
N LYS A 124 12.09 -4.52 -4.71
CA LYS A 124 11.51 -4.49 -6.06
C LYS A 124 10.00 -4.57 -5.95
N LEU A 125 9.33 -3.46 -6.17
CA LEU A 125 7.89 -3.36 -6.14
C LEU A 125 7.35 -3.30 -7.59
N TYR A 126 6.19 -3.91 -7.78
CA TYR A 126 5.52 -3.98 -9.07
C TYR A 126 4.10 -3.42 -8.96
N ASP A 127 3.58 -2.92 -10.07
CA ASP A 127 2.16 -2.59 -10.20
C ASP A 127 1.34 -3.80 -10.67
N ASN A 128 0.05 -3.57 -10.92
CA ASN A 128 -0.87 -4.60 -11.40
C ASN A 128 -0.58 -5.08 -12.84
N PHE A 129 0.34 -4.43 -13.56
CA PHE A 129 0.77 -4.84 -14.88
C PHE A 129 2.16 -5.49 -14.86
N SER A 130 2.65 -5.84 -13.67
CA SER A 130 4.02 -6.35 -13.46
C SER A 130 5.12 -5.36 -13.88
N LEU A 131 4.81 -4.08 -13.99
CA LEU A 131 5.80 -3.06 -14.24
C LEU A 131 6.49 -2.67 -12.93
N GLN A 132 7.82 -2.66 -12.96
CA GLN A 132 8.59 -2.30 -11.78
C GLN A 132 8.38 -0.82 -11.43
N LYS A 133 7.98 -0.56 -10.20
CA LYS A 133 7.89 0.79 -9.61
C LYS A 133 9.28 1.34 -9.30
N ALA A 134 9.36 2.66 -9.09
CA ALA A 134 10.57 3.28 -8.59
C ALA A 134 11.03 2.61 -7.27
N GLY A 135 12.34 2.46 -7.13
CA GLY A 135 12.95 1.99 -5.89
C GLY A 135 12.79 3.01 -4.75
N ARG A 136 13.77 3.04 -3.84
CA ARG A 136 13.77 4.01 -2.75
C ARG A 136 13.74 5.43 -3.27
N ALA A 137 12.84 6.25 -2.70
CA ALA A 137 12.65 7.63 -3.09
C ALA A 137 12.53 8.53 -1.85
N PHE A 138 13.05 9.75 -1.96
CA PHE A 138 13.03 10.75 -0.90
C PHE A 138 12.25 11.97 -1.34
N TYR A 139 11.41 12.49 -0.44
CA TYR A 139 10.57 13.65 -0.69
C TYR A 139 10.72 14.66 0.46
N GLY A 140 10.85 15.94 0.10
CA GLY A 140 10.75 17.05 1.02
C GLY A 140 9.46 17.83 0.74
N LYS A 141 8.74 18.24 1.78
CA LYS A 141 7.53 19.06 1.67
C LYS A 141 7.56 20.18 2.69
N VAL A 142 7.28 21.39 2.24
CA VAL A 142 7.04 22.54 3.11
C VAL A 142 5.61 23.01 2.88
N ARG A 143 4.86 23.21 3.96
CA ARG A 143 3.50 23.75 3.93
C ARG A 143 3.40 24.95 4.86
N VAL A 144 2.80 26.02 4.37
CA VAL A 144 2.55 27.24 5.15
C VAL A 144 1.05 27.52 5.10
N TYR A 145 0.43 27.76 6.24
CA TYR A 145 -0.95 28.19 6.34
C TYR A 145 -0.98 29.70 6.55
N PHE A 146 -1.62 30.39 5.63
CA PHE A 146 -1.92 31.83 5.69
C PHE A 146 -3.37 31.96 6.17
N GLY A 147 -3.55 32.34 7.39
CA GLY A 147 -4.86 32.60 8.00
C GLY A 147 -4.69 33.42 9.26
N ASN A 148 -5.64 34.33 9.50
CA ASN A 148 -5.74 35.09 10.74
C ASN A 148 -6.23 34.18 11.86
#